data_968f7089d975743c4c59c553fa245013
#
_entry.id   968f7089d975743c4c59c553fa245013
#
_cell.length_a   1.000
_cell.length_b   1.000
_cell.length_c   1.000
_cell.angle_alpha   90.00
_cell.angle_beta   90.00
_cell.angle_gamma   90.00
#
_symmetry.space_group_name_H-M   'P 1'
#
loop_
_entity.id
_entity.type
_entity.pdbx_description
1 polymer ?
#
loop_
_entity_poly.entity_id
_entity_poly.type
_entity_poly.pdbx_seq_one_letter_code
_entity_poly.pdbx_strand_id
1 'polypeptide(L)'
;MQTQPFIQADNIGITGHSMGTWASWTTAAACQDHVAVVLQCGEVFGENMYDSSSVEFHNVLMLQARYDEFNYFRDYRQETVSDDMLTSGIRNSFFTAAGKTAASDSYHFNELYGNFADGTARQVTLLETNHRLTTHDGNGIAAAMDWFVTALEVRTDLSSHNQIYLYKEVLVMIAMLAVMAALCPAVLLLTNLPVFRGVVQDRSASAREPRLMSKKQWWINALISVLLGGITYPFMTQLGHGLFPLPEGIFRMTI
;
A
#
# COMPACT_ATOMS: atom_id res chain seq x y z
N MET A 1 6.95 20.91 -0.31
CA MET A 1 7.08 20.64 1.13
C MET A 1 8.20 21.43 1.79
N GLN A 2 9.38 21.50 1.21
CA GLN A 2 10.57 22.19 1.75
C GLN A 2 10.37 23.67 2.09
N THR A 3 9.35 24.31 1.52
CA THR A 3 9.03 25.74 1.78
C THR A 3 8.20 25.98 3.04
N GLN A 4 7.79 24.93 3.74
CA GLN A 4 7.00 25.07 4.96
C GLN A 4 7.90 25.40 6.17
N PRO A 5 7.55 26.39 7.00
CA PRO A 5 8.42 26.88 8.07
C PRO A 5 8.66 25.88 9.22
N PHE A 6 7.92 24.79 9.25
CA PHE A 6 8.03 23.72 10.26
C PHE A 6 8.74 22.47 9.74
N ILE A 7 9.26 22.49 8.50
CA ILE A 7 9.99 21.37 7.89
C ILE A 7 11.47 21.71 7.85
N GLN A 8 12.30 20.76 8.27
CA GLN A 8 13.74 20.79 8.02
C GLN A 8 13.98 20.32 6.59
N ALA A 9 14.24 21.27 5.69
CA ALA A 9 14.29 21.02 4.24
C ALA A 9 15.42 20.06 3.81
N ASP A 10 16.46 19.99 4.60
CA ASP A 10 17.69 19.21 4.41
C ASP A 10 17.67 17.87 5.20
N ASN A 11 16.54 17.53 5.83
CA ASN A 11 16.42 16.31 6.64
C ASN A 11 15.09 15.58 6.34
N ILE A 12 14.95 15.11 5.09
CA ILE A 12 13.72 14.51 4.57
C ILE A 12 13.90 13.01 4.33
N GLY A 13 13.01 12.21 4.92
CA GLY A 13 12.84 10.80 4.61
C GLY A 13 11.64 10.55 3.69
N ILE A 14 11.75 9.59 2.79
CA ILE A 14 10.71 9.23 1.82
C ILE A 14 10.29 7.77 2.05
N THR A 15 8.99 7.48 2.05
CA THR A 15 8.50 6.10 2.16
C THR A 15 7.24 5.88 1.33
N GLY A 16 7.04 4.64 0.92
CA GLY A 16 5.84 4.22 0.22
C GLY A 16 5.66 2.72 0.22
N HIS A 17 4.42 2.27 0.04
CA HIS A 17 4.05 0.86 -0.01
C HIS A 17 3.54 0.48 -1.40
N SER A 18 3.88 -0.70 -1.88
CA SER A 18 3.42 -1.24 -3.17
C SER A 18 3.75 -0.27 -4.33
N MET A 19 2.76 0.20 -5.08
CA MET A 19 2.95 1.25 -6.10
C MET A 19 3.55 2.54 -5.53
N GLY A 20 3.35 2.80 -4.23
CA GLY A 20 3.98 3.92 -3.53
C GLY A 20 5.50 3.80 -3.46
N THR A 21 6.09 2.61 -3.59
CA THR A 21 7.55 2.45 -3.68
C THR A 21 8.09 3.05 -4.96
N TRP A 22 7.40 2.88 -6.08
CA TRP A 22 7.79 3.51 -7.35
C TRP A 22 7.70 5.04 -7.28
N ALA A 23 6.62 5.54 -6.66
CA ALA A 23 6.48 6.97 -6.43
C ALA A 23 7.60 7.50 -5.52
N SER A 24 7.92 6.78 -4.45
CA SER A 24 9.02 7.13 -3.54
C SER A 24 10.37 7.13 -4.23
N TRP A 25 10.65 6.11 -5.03
CA TRP A 25 11.88 5.99 -5.79
C TRP A 25 12.01 7.10 -6.84
N THR A 26 10.94 7.34 -7.60
CA THR A 26 10.87 8.45 -8.58
C THR A 26 11.08 9.80 -7.91
N THR A 27 10.47 9.99 -6.74
CA THR A 27 10.62 11.23 -5.97
C THR A 27 12.04 11.40 -5.46
N ALA A 28 12.65 10.33 -4.93
CA ALA A 28 14.03 10.35 -4.47
C ALA A 28 15.02 10.64 -5.61
N ALA A 29 14.77 10.08 -6.80
CA ALA A 29 15.55 10.37 -8.00
C ALA A 29 15.45 11.84 -8.45
N ALA A 30 14.24 12.42 -8.34
CA ALA A 30 13.99 13.80 -8.73
C ALA A 30 14.44 14.83 -7.67
N CYS A 31 14.41 14.44 -6.40
CA CYS A 31 14.71 15.30 -5.24
C CYS A 31 15.93 14.73 -4.50
N GLN A 32 17.12 15.12 -4.91
CA GLN A 32 18.39 14.61 -4.38
C GLN A 32 18.69 15.08 -2.95
N ASP A 33 17.86 15.94 -2.38
CA ASP A 33 17.98 16.45 -0.99
C ASP A 33 17.41 15.47 0.07
N HIS A 34 17.01 14.26 -0.34
CA HIS A 34 16.53 13.25 0.62
C HIS A 34 17.71 12.63 1.37
N VAL A 35 17.46 12.25 2.64
CA VAL A 35 18.45 11.62 3.52
C VAL A 35 18.25 10.11 3.61
N ALA A 36 17.01 9.65 3.51
CA ALA A 36 16.69 8.23 3.60
C ALA A 36 15.44 7.86 2.80
N VAL A 37 15.40 6.60 2.33
CA VAL A 37 14.24 6.03 1.64
C VAL A 37 13.87 4.69 2.27
N VAL A 38 12.57 4.48 2.56
CA VAL A 38 12.05 3.20 3.03
C VAL A 38 10.99 2.70 2.03
N LEU A 39 11.26 1.56 1.42
CA LEU A 39 10.44 0.94 0.39
C LEU A 39 9.72 -0.27 0.99
N GLN A 40 8.39 -0.30 0.93
CA GLN A 40 7.60 -1.35 1.55
C GLN A 40 6.92 -2.21 0.50
N CYS A 41 7.35 -3.46 0.36
CA CYS A 41 6.80 -4.46 -0.57
C CYS A 41 6.59 -3.93 -1.99
N GLY A 42 7.61 -3.35 -2.57
CA GLY A 42 7.57 -2.85 -3.93
C GLY A 42 8.87 -3.12 -4.65
N GLU A 43 8.78 -3.36 -5.95
CA GLU A 43 9.93 -3.44 -6.83
C GLU A 43 10.36 -2.05 -7.27
N VAL A 44 11.64 -1.81 -7.21
CA VAL A 44 12.26 -0.56 -7.64
C VAL A 44 13.22 -0.77 -8.81
N PHE A 45 13.10 -1.90 -9.47
CA PHE A 45 14.14 -2.39 -10.33
C PHE A 45 13.64 -2.57 -11.75
N GLY A 46 14.11 -1.76 -12.62
CA GLY A 46 14.14 -1.98 -14.04
C GLY A 46 15.35 -1.24 -14.56
N GLU A 47 16.16 -1.90 -15.33
CA GLU A 47 17.33 -1.34 -16.01
C GLU A 47 16.98 -0.07 -16.80
N ASN A 48 15.69 0.20 -17.01
CA ASN A 48 15.18 1.28 -17.83
C ASN A 48 14.47 2.41 -17.07
N MET A 49 14.35 2.32 -15.73
CA MET A 49 13.60 3.36 -15.00
C MET A 49 14.38 4.63 -14.77
N TYR A 50 15.70 4.54 -14.61
CA TYR A 50 16.59 5.70 -14.49
C TYR A 50 17.99 5.33 -14.97
N ASP A 51 18.63 6.23 -15.71
CA ASP A 51 20.06 6.19 -15.87
C ASP A 51 20.71 6.39 -14.49
N SER A 52 21.07 5.27 -13.86
CA SER A 52 21.60 5.23 -12.50
C SER A 52 22.97 5.89 -12.34
N SER A 53 23.57 6.34 -13.45
CA SER A 53 24.90 6.96 -13.43
C SER A 53 24.90 8.37 -12.83
N SER A 54 23.75 9.03 -12.78
CA SER A 54 23.62 10.43 -12.32
C SER A 54 22.73 10.63 -11.08
N VAL A 55 22.09 9.55 -10.58
CA VAL A 55 21.14 9.65 -9.46
C VAL A 55 21.70 8.93 -8.24
N GLU A 56 21.80 9.64 -7.13
CA GLU A 56 22.20 9.06 -5.85
C GLU A 56 20.98 8.80 -4.97
N PHE A 57 20.87 7.59 -4.42
CA PHE A 57 19.86 7.25 -3.43
C PHE A 57 20.54 7.08 -2.07
N HIS A 58 20.13 7.87 -1.10
CA HIS A 58 20.72 7.86 0.21
C HIS A 58 19.96 6.95 1.16
N ASN A 59 20.69 6.10 1.90
CA ASN A 59 20.21 5.27 3.00
C ASN A 59 18.88 4.55 2.69
N VAL A 60 18.92 3.49 1.87
CA VAL A 60 17.71 2.82 1.39
C VAL A 60 17.47 1.51 2.15
N LEU A 61 16.32 1.44 2.84
CA LEU A 61 15.76 0.23 3.41
C LEU A 61 14.67 -0.31 2.49
N MET A 62 14.67 -1.61 2.24
CA MET A 62 13.57 -2.32 1.62
C MET A 62 12.96 -3.29 2.63
N LEU A 63 11.65 -3.18 2.87
CA LEU A 63 10.87 -4.13 3.65
C LEU A 63 10.21 -5.11 2.68
N GLN A 64 10.57 -6.38 2.74
CA GLN A 64 10.04 -7.42 1.88
C GLN A 64 9.20 -8.39 2.69
N ALA A 65 7.95 -8.61 2.29
CA ALA A 65 7.12 -9.65 2.89
C ALA A 65 7.50 -11.02 2.34
N ARG A 66 7.67 -12.02 3.24
CA ARG A 66 8.00 -13.40 2.86
C ARG A 66 6.89 -14.02 2.00
N TYR A 67 5.65 -13.73 2.33
CA TYR A 67 4.45 -14.28 1.67
C TYR A 67 3.77 -13.22 0.80
N ASP A 68 4.56 -12.41 0.09
CA ASP A 68 4.02 -11.40 -0.82
C ASP A 68 3.33 -12.09 -2.00
N GLU A 69 2.03 -11.92 -2.09
CA GLU A 69 1.18 -12.54 -3.10
C GLU A 69 1.50 -12.09 -4.54
N PHE A 70 2.26 -11.02 -4.69
CA PHE A 70 2.71 -10.54 -6.00
C PHE A 70 4.06 -11.13 -6.42
N ASN A 71 4.74 -11.88 -5.58
CA ASN A 71 6.05 -12.48 -5.91
C ASN A 71 6.00 -13.37 -7.15
N TYR A 72 4.88 -14.04 -7.39
CA TYR A 72 4.69 -14.90 -8.56
C TYR A 72 4.75 -14.11 -9.89
N PHE A 73 4.26 -12.87 -9.89
CA PHE A 73 4.23 -12.00 -11.07
C PHE A 73 5.49 -11.15 -11.23
N ARG A 74 6.38 -11.20 -10.25
CA ARG A 74 7.66 -10.51 -10.27
C ARG A 74 8.75 -11.42 -10.83
N ASP A 75 9.94 -10.89 -10.96
CA ASP A 75 11.08 -11.61 -11.54
C ASP A 75 11.45 -12.89 -10.80
N TYR A 76 11.01 -13.03 -9.57
CA TYR A 76 11.31 -14.24 -8.77
C TYR A 76 10.49 -15.45 -9.15
N ARG A 77 9.27 -15.28 -9.61
CA ARG A 77 8.32 -16.35 -9.94
C ARG A 77 8.20 -17.42 -8.86
N GLN A 78 8.34 -17.03 -7.62
CA GLN A 78 8.30 -17.90 -6.44
C GLN A 78 7.12 -17.49 -5.55
N GLU A 79 6.48 -18.47 -4.91
CA GLU A 79 5.37 -18.23 -3.98
C GLU A 79 5.84 -17.57 -2.68
N THR A 80 7.08 -17.86 -2.28
CA THR A 80 7.70 -17.30 -1.08
C THR A 80 9.07 -16.73 -1.39
N VAL A 81 9.44 -15.71 -0.63
CA VAL A 81 10.77 -15.09 -0.73
C VAL A 81 11.83 -16.00 -0.12
N SER A 82 12.89 -16.26 -0.87
CA SER A 82 14.07 -17.00 -0.43
C SER A 82 15.33 -16.15 -0.56
N ASP A 83 16.43 -16.59 0.07
CA ASP A 83 17.71 -15.88 0.02
C ASP A 83 18.26 -15.76 -1.42
N ASP A 84 17.90 -16.69 -2.30
CA ASP A 84 18.30 -16.66 -3.72
C ASP A 84 17.83 -15.39 -4.45
N MET A 85 16.79 -14.73 -3.94
CA MET A 85 16.29 -13.48 -4.52
C MET A 85 17.29 -12.34 -4.43
N LEU A 86 18.16 -12.34 -3.41
CA LEU A 86 19.16 -11.30 -3.25
C LEU A 86 20.36 -11.46 -4.21
N THR A 87 20.51 -12.65 -4.78
CA THR A 87 21.56 -12.94 -5.78
C THR A 87 21.10 -12.64 -7.22
N SER A 88 19.82 -12.38 -7.45
CA SER A 88 19.32 -11.99 -8.77
C SER A 88 19.96 -10.68 -9.22
N GLY A 89 20.17 -10.52 -10.54
CA GLY A 89 20.77 -9.31 -11.11
C GLY A 89 20.06 -8.04 -10.70
N ILE A 90 18.73 -8.10 -10.54
CA ILE A 90 17.88 -7.00 -10.11
C ILE A 90 18.17 -6.59 -8.68
N ARG A 91 18.28 -7.56 -7.76
CA ARG A 91 18.58 -7.28 -6.35
C ARG A 91 20.00 -6.80 -6.17
N ASN A 92 20.92 -7.37 -6.95
CA ASN A 92 22.29 -6.93 -6.94
C ASN A 92 22.38 -5.45 -7.35
N SER A 93 21.61 -5.01 -8.35
CA SER A 93 21.57 -3.61 -8.74
C SER A 93 21.03 -2.69 -7.63
N PHE A 94 20.14 -3.16 -6.76
CA PHE A 94 19.69 -2.40 -5.59
C PHE A 94 20.84 -2.07 -4.63
N PHE A 95 21.67 -3.04 -4.33
CA PHE A 95 22.80 -2.83 -3.41
C PHE A 95 23.91 -1.98 -4.05
N THR A 96 24.03 -2.02 -5.37
CA THR A 96 25.00 -1.23 -6.12
C THR A 96 24.42 0.07 -6.67
N ALA A 97 23.12 0.24 -6.67
CA ALA A 97 22.46 1.47 -7.11
C ALA A 97 22.98 2.66 -6.30
N ALA A 98 23.33 3.74 -6.98
CA ALA A 98 24.01 4.89 -6.46
C ALA A 98 25.55 4.75 -6.29
N GLY A 99 26.14 3.66 -6.73
CA GLY A 99 27.58 3.53 -6.97
C GLY A 99 28.49 3.56 -5.75
N LYS A 100 27.94 3.56 -4.53
CA LYS A 100 28.73 3.73 -3.30
C LYS A 100 28.89 2.44 -2.49
N THR A 101 27.90 1.55 -2.53
CA THR A 101 27.99 0.25 -1.88
C THR A 101 28.72 -0.72 -2.79
N ALA A 102 29.76 -1.37 -2.29
CA ALA A 102 30.51 -2.35 -3.07
C ALA A 102 29.61 -3.52 -3.47
N ALA A 103 29.70 -3.95 -4.73
CA ALA A 103 29.05 -5.16 -5.18
C ALA A 103 29.58 -6.34 -4.36
N SER A 104 28.69 -7.18 -3.86
CA SER A 104 28.99 -8.43 -3.18
C SER A 104 28.43 -9.61 -3.97
N ASP A 105 29.12 -10.72 -3.97
CA ASP A 105 28.65 -11.95 -4.61
C ASP A 105 27.51 -12.61 -3.80
N SER A 106 27.33 -12.18 -2.54
CA SER A 106 26.25 -12.67 -1.66
C SER A 106 25.75 -11.56 -0.76
N TYR A 107 24.46 -11.24 -0.91
CA TYR A 107 23.73 -10.37 0.00
C TYR A 107 22.74 -11.20 0.80
N HIS A 108 22.55 -10.83 2.07
CA HIS A 108 21.63 -11.53 2.98
C HIS A 108 20.54 -10.62 3.48
N PHE A 109 19.36 -11.20 3.76
CA PHE A 109 18.28 -10.48 4.42
C PHE A 109 18.68 -10.06 5.84
N ASN A 110 18.16 -8.92 6.27
CA ASN A 110 18.35 -8.36 7.61
C ASN A 110 19.81 -7.98 7.92
N GLU A 111 20.66 -7.85 6.90
CA GLU A 111 22.05 -7.43 7.05
C GLU A 111 22.24 -6.03 6.49
N LEU A 112 22.95 -5.19 7.24
CA LEU A 112 23.26 -3.81 6.84
C LEU A 112 24.53 -3.81 5.99
N TYR A 113 24.44 -3.19 4.82
CA TYR A 113 25.55 -2.92 3.92
C TYR A 113 25.75 -1.42 3.78
N GLY A 114 26.99 -0.97 3.67
CA GLY A 114 27.33 0.45 3.59
C GLY A 114 27.26 1.16 4.95
N ASN A 115 27.05 2.47 4.92
CA ASN A 115 27.14 3.32 6.10
C ASN A 115 26.11 4.47 6.02
N PHE A 116 25.45 4.77 7.14
CA PHE A 116 24.50 5.88 7.22
C PHE A 116 25.16 7.25 7.05
N ALA A 117 26.36 7.43 7.57
CA ALA A 117 27.02 8.73 7.58
C ALA A 117 27.42 9.24 6.17
N ASP A 118 27.67 8.35 5.24
CA ASP A 118 27.97 8.69 3.85
C ASP A 118 26.82 8.44 2.87
N GLY A 119 25.63 8.09 3.39
CA GLY A 119 24.42 7.87 2.60
C GLY A 119 24.39 6.51 1.88
N THR A 120 25.36 5.61 2.13
CA THR A 120 25.45 4.33 1.40
C THR A 120 24.71 3.17 2.06
N ALA A 121 24.08 3.36 3.22
CA ALA A 121 23.39 2.29 3.92
C ALA A 121 22.32 1.62 3.05
N ARG A 122 22.36 0.28 2.99
CA ARG A 122 21.42 -0.57 2.24
C ARG A 122 21.08 -1.80 3.08
N GLN A 123 19.78 -2.09 3.16
CA GLN A 123 19.31 -3.30 3.81
C GLN A 123 18.00 -3.76 3.18
N VAL A 124 17.82 -5.07 3.07
CA VAL A 124 16.54 -5.70 2.78
C VAL A 124 16.09 -6.45 4.02
N THR A 125 15.03 -5.99 4.67
CA THR A 125 14.46 -6.65 5.85
C THR A 125 13.33 -7.59 5.41
N LEU A 126 13.45 -8.87 5.77
CA LEU A 126 12.44 -9.87 5.49
C LEU A 126 11.45 -9.96 6.65
N LEU A 127 10.17 -9.78 6.35
CA LEU A 127 9.07 -9.79 7.31
C LEU A 127 8.20 -11.04 7.13
N GLU A 128 7.79 -11.65 8.23
CA GLU A 128 6.89 -12.83 8.23
C GLU A 128 5.42 -12.42 8.02
N THR A 129 5.16 -11.72 6.93
CA THR A 129 3.85 -11.16 6.60
C THR A 129 3.58 -11.26 5.10
N ASN A 130 2.41 -10.79 4.65
CA ASN A 130 2.05 -10.68 3.24
C ASN A 130 2.06 -9.22 2.76
N HIS A 131 1.87 -9.01 1.46
CA HIS A 131 1.90 -7.68 0.85
C HIS A 131 0.97 -6.66 1.54
N ARG A 132 -0.27 -7.05 1.79
CA ARG A 132 -1.31 -6.17 2.35
C ARG A 132 -1.04 -5.76 3.79
N LEU A 133 -0.45 -6.65 4.57
CA LEU A 133 -0.23 -6.46 6.00
C LEU A 133 1.12 -5.85 6.34
N THR A 134 2.02 -5.65 5.38
CA THR A 134 3.35 -5.07 5.62
C THR A 134 3.29 -3.74 6.34
N THR A 135 2.36 -2.86 5.97
CA THR A 135 2.17 -1.56 6.62
C THR A 135 1.54 -1.63 8.01
N HIS A 136 1.08 -2.81 8.41
CA HIS A 136 0.49 -3.11 9.72
C HIS A 136 1.31 -4.14 10.50
N ASP A 137 2.45 -4.56 9.97
CA ASP A 137 3.38 -5.44 10.67
C ASP A 137 4.22 -4.65 11.67
N GLY A 138 4.14 -5.02 12.95
CA GLY A 138 4.83 -4.30 14.02
C GLY A 138 6.35 -4.28 13.86
N ASN A 139 6.95 -5.35 13.34
CA ASN A 139 8.38 -5.41 13.10
C ASN A 139 8.77 -4.56 11.87
N GLY A 140 7.91 -4.55 10.83
CA GLY A 140 8.09 -3.71 9.65
C GLY A 140 8.03 -2.22 9.99
N ILE A 141 7.05 -1.82 10.83
CA ILE A 141 6.94 -0.45 11.33
C ILE A 141 8.17 -0.09 12.16
N ALA A 142 8.59 -0.97 13.08
CA ALA A 142 9.77 -0.74 13.91
C ALA A 142 11.03 -0.58 13.05
N ALA A 143 11.26 -1.46 12.09
CA ALA A 143 12.41 -1.40 11.18
C ALA A 143 12.44 -0.08 10.37
N ALA A 144 11.28 0.36 9.86
CA ALA A 144 11.17 1.64 9.17
C ALA A 144 11.47 2.84 10.09
N MET A 145 10.94 2.81 11.31
CA MET A 145 11.19 3.86 12.31
C MET A 145 12.66 3.92 12.71
N ASP A 146 13.28 2.77 13.03
CA ASP A 146 14.70 2.69 13.41
C ASP A 146 15.60 3.18 12.28
N TRP A 147 15.25 2.85 11.03
CA TRP A 147 15.97 3.33 9.86
C TRP A 147 15.93 4.85 9.75
N PHE A 148 14.74 5.45 9.85
CA PHE A 148 14.60 6.91 9.81
C PHE A 148 15.23 7.58 11.02
N VAL A 149 15.06 7.05 12.22
CA VAL A 149 15.68 7.60 13.45
C VAL A 149 17.20 7.66 13.29
N THR A 150 17.80 6.59 12.74
CA THR A 150 19.24 6.52 12.52
C THR A 150 19.69 7.46 11.39
N ALA A 151 19.04 7.39 10.23
CA ALA A 151 19.47 8.15 9.06
C ALA A 151 19.23 9.67 9.20
N LEU A 152 18.15 10.07 9.88
CA LEU A 152 17.79 11.48 10.13
C LEU A 152 18.39 12.03 11.44
N GLU A 153 19.19 11.23 12.15
CA GLU A 153 19.82 11.58 13.43
C GLU A 153 18.81 12.09 14.48
N VAL A 154 17.62 11.47 14.50
CA VAL A 154 16.54 11.88 15.43
C VAL A 154 16.89 11.45 16.85
N ARG A 155 16.87 12.38 17.79
CA ARG A 155 17.03 12.08 19.20
C ARG A 155 15.68 11.71 19.81
N THR A 156 15.53 10.46 20.24
CA THR A 156 14.32 9.98 20.90
C THR A 156 14.65 8.91 21.93
N ASP A 157 13.94 8.94 23.05
CA ASP A 157 13.99 7.88 24.07
C ASP A 157 12.87 6.84 23.87
N LEU A 158 12.04 7.01 22.84
CA LEU A 158 10.93 6.11 22.55
C LEU A 158 11.43 4.94 21.73
N SER A 159 11.06 3.73 22.16
CA SER A 159 11.29 2.51 21.38
C SER A 159 10.40 2.50 20.14
N SER A 160 10.94 2.08 19.00
CA SER A 160 10.21 1.84 17.76
C SER A 160 9.10 0.78 17.88
N HIS A 161 9.19 -0.09 18.89
CA HIS A 161 8.16 -1.07 19.23
C HIS A 161 7.03 -0.49 20.12
N ASN A 162 7.15 0.74 20.62
CA ASN A 162 6.07 1.41 21.37
C ASN A 162 5.05 2.02 20.41
N GLN A 163 4.28 1.18 19.77
CA GLN A 163 3.39 1.53 18.67
C GLN A 163 1.94 1.63 19.13
N ILE A 164 1.28 2.72 18.75
CA ILE A 164 -0.12 2.98 19.08
C ILE A 164 -1.08 2.85 17.90
N TYR A 165 -0.58 2.47 16.71
CA TYR A 165 -1.39 2.41 15.49
C TYR A 165 -2.61 1.49 15.62
N LEU A 166 -2.52 0.41 16.41
CA LEU A 166 -3.62 -0.53 16.63
C LEU A 166 -4.85 0.15 17.25
N TYR A 167 -4.65 1.11 18.16
CA TYR A 167 -5.77 1.88 18.71
C TYR A 167 -6.48 2.69 17.63
N LYS A 168 -5.74 3.29 16.72
CA LYS A 168 -6.30 3.99 15.56
C LYS A 168 -7.14 3.04 14.70
N GLU A 169 -6.64 1.84 14.39
CA GLU A 169 -7.35 0.87 13.57
C GLU A 169 -8.66 0.40 14.24
N VAL A 170 -8.62 0.13 15.54
CA VAL A 170 -9.82 -0.21 16.31
C VAL A 170 -10.84 0.94 16.31
N LEU A 171 -10.38 2.18 16.53
CA LEU A 171 -11.27 3.35 16.51
C LEU A 171 -11.86 3.60 15.12
N VAL A 172 -11.10 3.41 14.05
CA VAL A 172 -11.60 3.49 12.67
C VAL A 172 -12.67 2.41 12.41
N MET A 173 -12.44 1.19 12.86
CA MET A 173 -13.45 0.12 12.77
C MET A 173 -14.74 0.50 13.51
N ILE A 174 -14.64 1.00 14.73
CA ILE A 174 -15.81 1.47 15.51
C ILE A 174 -16.53 2.60 14.78
N ALA A 175 -15.77 3.57 14.24
CA ALA A 175 -16.35 4.67 13.47
C ALA A 175 -17.08 4.17 12.22
N MET A 176 -16.54 3.22 11.48
CA MET A 176 -17.20 2.60 10.33
C MET A 176 -18.50 1.91 10.73
N LEU A 177 -18.51 1.14 11.82
CA LEU A 177 -19.73 0.50 12.35
C LEU A 177 -20.76 1.54 12.78
N ALA A 178 -20.34 2.62 13.42
CA ALA A 178 -21.21 3.72 13.80
C ALA A 178 -21.84 4.42 12.59
N VAL A 179 -21.07 4.65 11.52
CA VAL A 179 -21.59 5.20 10.25
C VAL A 179 -22.63 4.25 9.64
N MET A 180 -22.35 2.95 9.60
CA MET A 180 -23.31 1.95 9.10
C MET A 180 -24.60 1.96 9.92
N ALA A 181 -24.49 2.02 11.25
CA ALA A 181 -25.66 2.10 12.14
C ALA A 181 -26.44 3.42 11.97
N ALA A 182 -25.76 4.52 11.68
CA ALA A 182 -26.38 5.82 11.46
C ALA A 182 -27.16 5.93 10.15
N LEU A 183 -26.91 5.05 9.17
CA LEU A 183 -27.63 5.07 7.88
C LEU A 183 -29.15 4.86 8.08
N CYS A 184 -29.56 3.94 8.95
CA CYS A 184 -30.98 3.68 9.19
C CYS A 184 -31.74 4.91 9.71
N PRO A 185 -31.34 5.55 10.82
CA PRO A 185 -32.00 6.75 11.29
C PRO A 185 -31.86 7.92 10.31
N ALA A 186 -30.77 8.04 9.57
CA ALA A 186 -30.61 9.05 8.53
C ALA A 186 -31.65 8.89 7.41
N VAL A 187 -31.89 7.66 6.94
CA VAL A 187 -32.93 7.37 5.96
C VAL A 187 -34.30 7.73 6.52
N LEU A 188 -34.61 7.36 7.77
CA LEU A 188 -35.87 7.70 8.41
C LEU A 188 -36.06 9.21 8.54
N LEU A 189 -35.02 9.97 8.85
CA LEU A 189 -35.06 11.43 8.90
C LEU A 189 -35.29 12.02 7.50
N LEU A 190 -34.61 11.53 6.49
CA LEU A 190 -34.77 11.98 5.11
C LEU A 190 -36.20 11.75 4.59
N THR A 191 -36.82 10.61 4.92
CA THR A 191 -38.20 10.32 4.51
C THR A 191 -39.23 11.27 5.11
N ASN A 192 -38.90 12.01 6.17
CA ASN A 192 -39.78 13.07 6.72
C ASN A 192 -39.70 14.37 5.92
N LEU A 193 -38.70 14.57 5.07
CA LEU A 193 -38.61 15.76 4.23
C LEU A 193 -39.64 15.73 3.11
N PRO A 194 -40.25 16.87 2.76
CA PRO A 194 -41.31 16.93 1.73
C PRO A 194 -40.90 16.33 0.38
N VAL A 195 -39.63 16.49 0.00
CA VAL A 195 -39.07 16.00 -1.25
C VAL A 195 -39.07 14.46 -1.32
N PHE A 196 -38.89 13.80 -0.18
CA PHE A 196 -38.79 12.34 -0.12
C PHE A 196 -40.06 11.63 0.35
N ARG A 197 -41.10 12.38 0.73
CA ARG A 197 -42.40 11.80 1.18
C ARG A 197 -43.02 10.89 0.13
N GLY A 198 -42.85 11.17 -1.15
CA GLY A 198 -43.39 10.36 -2.25
C GLY A 198 -42.68 8.98 -2.40
N VAL A 199 -41.54 8.77 -1.76
CA VAL A 199 -40.83 7.50 -1.77
C VAL A 199 -41.37 6.56 -0.68
N VAL A 200 -42.02 7.11 0.34
CA VAL A 200 -42.59 6.33 1.44
C VAL A 200 -43.96 5.82 1.00
N GLN A 201 -44.08 4.51 0.77
CA GLN A 201 -45.37 3.87 0.50
C GLN A 201 -46.22 3.83 1.77
N ASP A 202 -47.49 4.29 1.65
CA ASP A 202 -48.46 4.12 2.71
C ASP A 202 -48.70 2.62 2.98
N ARG A 203 -48.38 2.18 4.20
CA ARG A 203 -48.61 0.80 4.63
C ARG A 203 -50.04 0.31 4.42
N SER A 204 -51.04 1.22 4.47
CA SER A 204 -52.45 0.90 4.25
C SER A 204 -52.80 0.53 2.80
N ALA A 205 -52.05 1.05 1.82
CA ALA A 205 -52.24 0.71 0.40
C ALA A 205 -51.50 -0.56 -0.04
N SER A 206 -50.61 -1.08 0.76
CA SER A 206 -49.70 -2.19 0.42
C SER A 206 -49.88 -3.41 1.32
N ALA A 207 -51.07 -3.66 1.85
CA ALA A 207 -51.38 -4.89 2.57
C ALA A 207 -51.52 -6.11 1.64
N ARG A 208 -50.63 -6.23 0.63
CA ARG A 208 -50.32 -7.53 0.06
C ARG A 208 -49.46 -8.26 1.09
N GLU A 209 -50.00 -9.39 1.59
CA GLU A 209 -49.22 -10.28 2.42
C GLU A 209 -47.82 -10.47 1.79
N PRO A 210 -46.76 -10.32 2.57
CA PRO A 210 -45.41 -10.53 2.03
C PRO A 210 -45.35 -11.94 1.46
N ARG A 211 -45.23 -12.05 0.15
CA ARG A 211 -45.10 -13.33 -0.54
C ARG A 211 -43.80 -13.96 -0.04
N LEU A 212 -43.92 -14.83 0.97
CA LEU A 212 -42.77 -15.52 1.53
C LEU A 212 -42.12 -16.30 0.40
N MET A 213 -40.97 -15.86 -0.03
CA MET A 213 -40.17 -16.55 -1.02
C MET A 213 -39.76 -17.92 -0.47
N SER A 214 -39.96 -18.98 -1.23
CA SER A 214 -39.44 -20.29 -0.82
C SER A 214 -37.91 -20.23 -0.68
N LYS A 215 -37.33 -21.05 0.20
CA LYS A 215 -35.87 -21.13 0.37
C LYS A 215 -35.15 -21.34 -0.97
N LYS A 216 -35.74 -22.18 -1.85
CA LYS A 216 -35.21 -22.42 -3.20
C LYS A 216 -35.18 -21.15 -4.05
N GLN A 217 -36.25 -20.38 -4.06
CA GLN A 217 -36.32 -19.13 -4.80
C GLN A 217 -35.33 -18.08 -4.27
N TRP A 218 -35.17 -18.02 -2.94
CA TRP A 218 -34.20 -17.14 -2.32
C TRP A 218 -32.77 -17.46 -2.77
N TRP A 219 -32.37 -18.74 -2.74
CA TRP A 219 -31.06 -19.16 -3.18
C TRP A 219 -30.82 -18.94 -4.67
N ILE A 220 -31.84 -19.17 -5.51
CA ILE A 220 -31.75 -18.89 -6.94
C ILE A 220 -31.53 -17.40 -7.20
N ASN A 221 -32.28 -16.53 -6.54
CA ASN A 221 -32.12 -15.09 -6.70
C ASN A 221 -30.78 -14.60 -6.16
N ALA A 222 -30.32 -15.13 -5.03
CA ALA A 222 -29.00 -14.83 -4.49
C ALA A 222 -27.89 -15.24 -5.47
N LEU A 223 -27.96 -16.46 -6.03
CA LEU A 223 -26.99 -16.95 -7.02
C LEU A 223 -27.00 -16.09 -8.28
N ILE A 224 -28.19 -15.76 -8.82
CA ILE A 224 -28.31 -14.89 -9.98
C ILE A 224 -27.70 -13.51 -9.70
N SER A 225 -27.93 -12.94 -8.52
CA SER A 225 -27.38 -11.63 -8.15
C SER A 225 -25.86 -11.67 -8.05
N VAL A 226 -25.29 -12.72 -7.46
CA VAL A 226 -23.84 -12.92 -7.37
C VAL A 226 -23.21 -13.11 -8.76
N LEU A 227 -23.83 -13.93 -9.61
CA LEU A 227 -23.35 -14.16 -10.97
C LEU A 227 -23.42 -12.89 -11.82
N LEU A 228 -24.54 -12.16 -11.75
CA LEU A 228 -24.67 -10.88 -12.42
C LEU A 228 -23.60 -9.88 -11.95
N GLY A 229 -23.42 -9.73 -10.63
CA GLY A 229 -22.39 -8.85 -10.10
C GLY A 229 -20.98 -9.27 -10.53
N GLY A 230 -20.70 -10.57 -10.44
CA GLY A 230 -19.39 -11.14 -10.83
C GLY A 230 -19.06 -10.99 -12.32
N ILE A 231 -20.08 -11.03 -13.20
CA ILE A 231 -19.90 -10.85 -14.64
C ILE A 231 -19.90 -9.37 -15.03
N THR A 232 -20.85 -8.59 -14.47
CA THR A 232 -21.01 -7.19 -14.87
C THR A 232 -19.87 -6.32 -14.38
N TYR A 233 -19.29 -6.60 -13.22
CA TYR A 233 -18.20 -5.78 -12.67
C TYR A 233 -16.96 -5.75 -13.58
N PRO A 234 -16.35 -6.88 -13.97
CA PRO A 234 -15.21 -6.88 -14.89
C PRO A 234 -15.58 -6.29 -16.26
N PHE A 235 -16.77 -6.64 -16.78
CA PHE A 235 -17.22 -6.12 -18.07
C PHE A 235 -17.39 -4.60 -18.06
N MET A 236 -18.03 -4.05 -17.03
CA MET A 236 -18.22 -2.59 -16.90
C MET A 236 -16.90 -1.86 -16.64
N THR A 237 -15.97 -2.50 -15.95
CA THR A 237 -14.63 -1.94 -15.73
C THR A 237 -13.88 -1.83 -17.07
N GLN A 238 -13.90 -2.88 -17.88
CA GLN A 238 -13.28 -2.89 -19.22
C GLN A 238 -13.96 -1.92 -20.18
N LEU A 239 -15.29 -1.89 -20.17
CA LEU A 239 -16.07 -0.96 -20.98
C LEU A 239 -15.78 0.50 -20.57
N GLY A 240 -15.73 0.77 -19.26
CA GLY A 240 -15.37 2.08 -18.72
C GLY A 240 -13.99 2.53 -19.16
N HIS A 241 -13.01 1.62 -19.15
CA HIS A 241 -11.66 1.87 -19.62
C HIS A 241 -11.61 2.18 -21.12
N GLY A 242 -12.43 1.48 -21.93
CA GLY A 242 -12.52 1.71 -23.37
C GLY A 242 -13.23 3.00 -23.74
N LEU A 243 -14.26 3.41 -22.99
CA LEU A 243 -15.04 4.62 -23.25
C LEU A 243 -14.39 5.89 -22.70
N PHE A 244 -13.67 5.76 -21.57
CA PHE A 244 -13.00 6.86 -20.87
C PHE A 244 -11.55 6.45 -20.60
N PRO A 245 -10.69 6.46 -21.62
CA PRO A 245 -9.27 6.16 -21.43
C PRO A 245 -8.65 7.23 -20.53
N LEU A 246 -8.50 6.90 -19.25
CA LEU A 246 -7.74 7.73 -18.32
C LEU A 246 -6.27 7.61 -18.67
N PRO A 247 -5.50 8.72 -18.61
CA PRO A 247 -4.06 8.67 -18.88
C PRO A 247 -3.39 7.62 -17.99
N GLU A 248 -2.70 6.67 -18.59
CA GLU A 248 -2.03 5.56 -17.88
C GLU A 248 -1.05 6.04 -16.79
N GLY A 249 -0.56 7.27 -16.90
CA GLY A 249 0.31 7.89 -15.91
C GLY A 249 -0.38 8.28 -14.60
N ILE A 250 -1.74 8.36 -14.57
CA ILE A 250 -2.50 8.76 -13.37
C ILE A 250 -3.19 7.56 -12.71
N PHE A 251 -3.63 6.59 -13.51
CA PHE A 251 -4.34 5.40 -13.01
C PHE A 251 -3.82 4.14 -13.73
N ARG A 252 -2.70 3.61 -13.31
CA ARG A 252 -2.31 2.25 -13.66
C ARG A 252 -3.14 1.26 -12.84
N MET A 253 -4.36 1.03 -13.26
CA MET A 253 -5.10 -0.18 -12.86
C MET A 253 -4.85 -1.25 -13.92
N THR A 254 -3.70 -1.87 -13.86
CA THR A 254 -3.49 -3.18 -14.51
C THR A 254 -4.18 -4.23 -13.66
N ILE A 255 -5.29 -4.74 -14.14
CA ILE A 255 -5.87 -6.00 -13.69
C ILE A 255 -5.21 -7.12 -14.48
#